data_1a8cad69268e0320a41030359175897c
#
_entry.id   1a8cad69268e0320a41030359175897c
#
_cell.length_a   1.000
_cell.length_b   1.000
_cell.length_c   1.000
_cell.angle_alpha   90.00
_cell.angle_beta   90.00
_cell.angle_gamma   90.00
#
_symmetry.space_group_name_H-M   'P 1'
#
loop_
_entity.id
_entity.type
_entity.pdbx_description
1 polymer ?
#
loop_
_entity_poly.entity_id
_entity_poly.type
_entity_poly.pdbx_seq_one_letter_code
_entity_poly.pdbx_strand_id
1 'polypeptide(L)'
;REKCYQELVDPVTFKASSDPTELFQLYRREDIDALMSDLPVTRLHYVGTDMATNYMRQEIDDMDDDFFRQYLQYHFSICERGDLVGASHHILDVFRKNDENVLAKSK
;
A
#
# COMPACT_ATOMS: atom_id res chain seq x y z
N ARG A 1 -13.89 12.05 -14.00
CA ARG A 1 -13.44 10.93 -13.16
C ARG A 1 -14.10 9.61 -13.51
N GLU A 2 -15.41 9.59 -13.76
CA GLU A 2 -16.09 8.39 -14.24
C GLU A 2 -15.49 7.90 -15.54
N LYS A 3 -15.13 8.84 -16.42
CA LYS A 3 -14.49 8.52 -17.69
C LYS A 3 -13.14 7.84 -17.47
N CYS A 4 -12.36 8.28 -16.46
CA CYS A 4 -11.09 7.65 -16.11
C CYS A 4 -11.30 6.22 -15.61
N TYR A 5 -12.31 5.99 -14.79
CA TYR A 5 -12.61 4.64 -14.32
C TYR A 5 -12.96 3.71 -15.46
N GLN A 6 -13.79 4.17 -16.39
CA GLN A 6 -14.20 3.37 -17.53
C GLN A 6 -13.03 3.03 -18.45
N GLU A 7 -12.07 3.93 -18.59
CA GLU A 7 -10.92 3.75 -19.48
C GLU A 7 -9.77 3.00 -18.83
N LEU A 8 -9.60 3.15 -17.49
CA LEU A 8 -8.42 2.66 -16.79
C LEU A 8 -8.64 1.38 -15.98
N VAL A 9 -9.89 0.94 -15.84
CA VAL A 9 -10.19 -0.27 -15.07
C VAL A 9 -10.65 -1.36 -16.03
N ASP A 10 -9.96 -2.51 -16.01
CA ASP A 10 -10.33 -3.66 -16.79
C ASP A 10 -11.68 -4.20 -16.31
N PRO A 11 -12.68 -4.38 -17.21
CA PRO A 11 -14.01 -4.79 -16.79
C PRO A 11 -14.10 -6.25 -16.32
N VAL A 12 -13.07 -7.06 -16.60
CA VAL A 12 -13.05 -8.47 -16.21
C VAL A 12 -12.23 -8.70 -14.96
N THR A 13 -11.00 -8.18 -14.92
CA THR A 13 -10.08 -8.37 -13.79
C THR A 13 -10.22 -7.28 -12.73
N PHE A 14 -10.86 -6.18 -13.08
CA PHE A 14 -10.98 -4.97 -12.25
C PHE A 14 -9.63 -4.35 -11.91
N LYS A 15 -8.57 -4.73 -12.63
CA LYS A 15 -7.25 -4.15 -12.47
C LYS A 15 -7.23 -2.74 -13.05
N ALA A 16 -6.81 -1.79 -12.24
CA ALA A 16 -6.60 -0.41 -12.68
C ALA A 16 -5.28 -0.31 -13.44
N SER A 17 -5.30 0.41 -14.55
CA SER A 17 -4.10 0.72 -15.33
C SER A 17 -3.81 2.20 -15.23
N SER A 18 -2.53 2.56 -15.37
CA SER A 18 -2.11 3.95 -15.37
C SER A 18 -2.04 4.48 -16.79
N ASP A 19 -2.54 5.70 -16.99
CA ASP A 19 -2.29 6.43 -18.24
C ASP A 19 -0.80 6.77 -18.31
N PRO A 20 -0.09 6.48 -19.42
CA PRO A 20 1.34 6.77 -19.52
C PRO A 20 1.69 8.24 -19.36
N THR A 21 0.72 9.14 -19.56
CA THR A 21 0.93 10.59 -19.38
C THR A 21 0.73 11.07 -17.95
N GLU A 22 0.21 10.20 -17.08
CA GLU A 22 -0.04 10.57 -15.68
C GLU A 22 1.25 10.55 -14.86
N LEU A 23 1.29 11.41 -13.84
CA LEU A 23 2.43 11.50 -12.95
C LEU A 23 2.59 10.26 -12.09
N PHE A 24 1.48 9.69 -11.63
CA PHE A 24 1.49 8.53 -10.76
C PHE A 24 1.06 7.29 -11.53
N GLN A 25 1.80 6.19 -11.31
CA GLN A 25 1.48 4.90 -11.86
C GLN A 25 0.79 4.05 -10.79
N LEU A 26 -0.17 3.22 -11.21
CA LEU A 26 -0.93 2.36 -10.31
C LEU A 26 -0.38 0.93 -10.38
N TYR A 27 -0.09 0.36 -9.20
CA TYR A 27 0.46 -0.99 -9.08
C TYR A 27 -0.33 -1.79 -8.07
N ARG A 28 -0.48 -3.09 -8.33
CA ARG A 28 -0.95 -4.05 -7.34
C ARG A 28 0.24 -4.64 -6.60
N ARG A 29 -0.03 -5.26 -5.45
CA ARG A 29 1.02 -5.92 -4.67
C ARG A 29 1.76 -6.96 -5.50
N GLU A 30 1.04 -7.76 -6.29
CA GLU A 30 1.63 -8.78 -7.14
C GLU A 30 2.51 -8.19 -8.23
N ASP A 31 2.23 -6.97 -8.69
CA ASP A 31 3.09 -6.27 -9.65
C ASP A 31 4.43 -5.92 -9.00
N ILE A 32 4.39 -5.43 -7.75
CA ILE A 32 5.60 -5.11 -7.00
C ILE A 32 6.37 -6.40 -6.65
N ASP A 33 5.68 -7.46 -6.26
CA ASP A 33 6.29 -8.75 -5.98
C ASP A 33 7.07 -9.25 -7.21
N ALA A 34 6.48 -9.12 -8.39
CA ALA A 34 7.14 -9.53 -9.63
C ALA A 34 8.39 -8.69 -9.92
N LEU A 35 8.30 -7.36 -9.72
CA LEU A 35 9.45 -6.48 -9.91
C LEU A 35 10.60 -6.80 -8.96
N MET A 36 10.28 -7.18 -7.73
CA MET A 36 11.28 -7.41 -6.69
C MET A 36 11.79 -8.84 -6.65
N SER A 37 11.14 -9.78 -7.35
CA SER A 37 11.46 -11.21 -7.28
C SER A 37 12.89 -11.54 -7.71
N ASP A 38 13.45 -10.77 -8.64
CA ASP A 38 14.80 -11.01 -9.16
C ASP A 38 15.87 -10.18 -8.43
N LEU A 39 15.47 -9.39 -7.44
CA LEU A 39 16.39 -8.54 -6.69
C LEU A 39 16.75 -9.17 -5.33
N PRO A 40 17.99 -8.94 -4.84
CA PRO A 40 18.42 -9.48 -3.54
C PRO A 40 17.86 -8.60 -2.40
N VAL A 41 16.56 -8.61 -2.24
CA VAL A 41 15.86 -7.82 -1.22
C VAL A 41 14.89 -8.68 -0.44
N THR A 42 14.62 -8.24 0.80
CA THR A 42 13.62 -8.87 1.67
C THR A 42 12.61 -7.81 2.07
N ARG A 43 11.31 -8.10 1.86
CA ARG A 43 10.27 -7.20 2.32
C ARG A 43 10.22 -7.19 3.84
N LEU A 44 10.29 -6.01 4.44
CA LEU A 44 10.20 -5.83 5.88
C LEU A 44 8.81 -5.42 6.31
N HIS A 45 8.19 -4.50 5.59
CA HIS A 45 6.89 -3.94 5.94
C HIS A 45 6.06 -3.68 4.70
N TYR A 46 4.78 -3.89 4.82
CA TYR A 46 3.78 -3.54 3.82
C TYR A 46 2.65 -2.84 4.55
N VAL A 47 2.67 -1.51 4.55
CA VAL A 47 1.91 -0.67 5.48
C VAL A 47 0.85 0.13 4.75
N GLY A 48 -0.40 0.01 5.18
CA GLY A 48 -1.44 0.91 4.75
C GLY A 48 -1.29 2.25 5.48
N THR A 49 -0.98 3.31 4.73
CA THR A 49 -0.65 4.60 5.34
C THR A 49 -1.87 5.36 5.79
N ASP A 50 -2.98 5.26 5.06
CA ASP A 50 -4.20 6.01 5.37
C ASP A 50 -5.37 5.13 5.84
N MET A 51 -5.38 3.84 5.51
CA MET A 51 -6.42 2.89 5.90
C MET A 51 -7.82 3.52 5.76
N ALA A 52 -8.61 3.54 6.84
CA ALA A 52 -9.95 4.11 6.82
C ALA A 52 -9.98 5.64 6.82
N THR A 53 -8.86 6.31 7.02
CA THR A 53 -8.77 7.77 7.15
C THR A 53 -9.42 8.48 5.96
N ASN A 54 -9.20 7.95 4.76
CA ASN A 54 -9.73 8.55 3.54
C ASN A 54 -11.26 8.54 3.46
N TYR A 55 -11.88 7.59 4.14
CA TYR A 55 -13.34 7.45 4.16
C TYR A 55 -13.98 8.18 5.35
N MET A 56 -13.18 8.60 6.33
CA MET A 56 -13.62 9.14 7.60
C MET A 56 -12.97 10.48 7.92
N ARG A 57 -12.64 11.27 6.91
CA ARG A 57 -11.89 12.53 7.10
C ARG A 57 -12.59 13.47 8.07
N GLN A 58 -13.89 13.66 7.89
CA GLN A 58 -14.64 14.60 8.72
C GLN A 58 -14.64 14.15 10.18
N GLU A 59 -14.90 12.87 10.40
CA GLU A 59 -14.92 12.29 11.73
C GLU A 59 -13.56 12.40 12.42
N ILE A 60 -12.48 12.19 11.66
CA ILE A 60 -11.13 12.28 12.20
C ILE A 60 -10.74 13.73 12.48
N ASP A 61 -11.07 14.64 11.58
CA ASP A 61 -10.80 16.07 11.76
C ASP A 61 -11.54 16.66 12.96
N ASP A 62 -12.70 16.09 13.29
CA ASP A 62 -13.52 16.54 14.42
C ASP A 62 -13.11 15.89 15.75
N MET A 63 -12.18 14.94 15.76
CA MET A 63 -11.72 14.30 16.99
C MET A 63 -10.94 15.27 17.87
N ASP A 64 -11.15 15.17 19.19
CA ASP A 64 -10.26 15.84 20.13
C ASP A 64 -8.92 15.07 20.22
N ASP A 65 -7.94 15.64 20.95
CA ASP A 65 -6.60 15.07 21.00
C ASP A 65 -6.58 13.66 21.60
N ASP A 66 -7.41 13.40 22.62
CA ASP A 66 -7.45 12.08 23.26
C ASP A 66 -8.04 11.03 22.34
N PHE A 67 -9.13 11.36 21.64
CA PHE A 67 -9.74 10.47 20.66
C PHE A 67 -8.80 10.21 19.50
N PHE A 68 -8.12 11.24 19.01
CA PHE A 68 -7.19 11.10 17.91
C PHE A 68 -6.02 10.19 18.31
N ARG A 69 -5.54 10.32 19.54
CA ARG A 69 -4.46 9.44 20.04
C ARG A 69 -4.90 7.98 20.07
N GLN A 70 -6.13 7.71 20.51
CA GLN A 70 -6.69 6.35 20.50
C GLN A 70 -6.85 5.84 19.06
N TYR A 71 -7.30 6.70 18.15
CA TYR A 71 -7.41 6.35 16.73
C TYR A 71 -6.04 5.98 16.16
N LEU A 72 -5.00 6.72 16.48
CA LEU A 72 -3.64 6.40 16.02
C LEU A 72 -3.16 5.05 16.55
N GLN A 73 -3.43 4.74 17.80
CA GLN A 73 -3.10 3.43 18.36
C GLN A 73 -3.80 2.31 17.62
N TYR A 74 -5.07 2.49 17.34
CA TYR A 74 -5.84 1.55 16.53
C TYR A 74 -5.25 1.40 15.13
N HIS A 75 -4.97 2.52 14.47
CA HIS A 75 -4.38 2.53 13.13
C HIS A 75 -3.07 1.75 13.10
N PHE A 76 -2.17 2.01 14.03
CA PHE A 76 -0.89 1.30 14.08
C PHE A 76 -1.04 -0.19 14.37
N SER A 77 -2.12 -0.59 15.02
CA SER A 77 -2.37 -2.01 15.29
C SER A 77 -2.86 -2.76 14.06
N ILE A 78 -3.41 -2.08 13.05
CA ILE A 78 -4.02 -2.72 11.89
C ILE A 78 -3.33 -2.42 10.56
N CYS A 79 -2.45 -1.43 10.51
CA CYS A 79 -1.94 -0.90 9.24
C CYS A 79 -1.08 -1.89 8.44
N GLU A 80 -0.60 -2.97 9.05
CA GLU A 80 0.13 -4.03 8.35
C GLU A 80 -0.64 -5.36 8.27
N ARG A 81 -1.88 -5.38 8.74
CA ARG A 81 -2.68 -6.60 8.67
C ARG A 81 -3.04 -6.91 7.23
N GLY A 82 -2.70 -8.13 6.78
CA GLY A 82 -2.97 -8.57 5.41
C GLY A 82 -4.46 -8.60 5.05
N ASP A 83 -5.33 -8.77 6.06
CA ASP A 83 -6.77 -8.79 5.85
C ASP A 83 -7.41 -7.40 5.78
N LEU A 84 -6.68 -6.35 6.13
CA LEU A 84 -7.22 -4.98 6.18
C LEU A 84 -6.47 -3.99 5.29
N VAL A 85 -5.24 -4.28 4.91
CA VAL A 85 -4.39 -3.34 4.19
C VAL A 85 -4.99 -2.92 2.85
N GLY A 86 -5.82 -3.77 2.24
CA GLY A 86 -6.50 -3.46 0.98
C GLY A 86 -7.48 -2.28 1.06
N ALA A 87 -7.88 -1.86 2.28
CA ALA A 87 -8.74 -0.71 2.46
C ALA A 87 -7.98 0.62 2.34
N SER A 88 -6.66 0.59 2.36
CA SER A 88 -5.84 1.80 2.28
C SER A 88 -5.70 2.26 0.84
N HIS A 89 -5.79 3.58 0.60
CA HIS A 89 -5.56 4.15 -0.73
C HIS A 89 -4.07 4.20 -1.08
N HIS A 90 -3.21 4.32 -0.09
CA HIS A 90 -1.77 4.38 -0.28
C HIS A 90 -1.09 3.33 0.57
N ILE A 91 -0.02 2.76 0.03
CA ILE A 91 0.77 1.74 0.70
C ILE A 91 2.22 2.19 0.74
N LEU A 92 2.85 1.98 1.88
CA LEU A 92 4.29 2.10 2.03
C LEU A 92 4.87 0.69 2.05
N ASP A 93 5.69 0.36 1.07
CA ASP A 93 6.33 -0.94 0.95
C ASP A 93 7.81 -0.77 1.25
N VAL A 94 8.31 -1.49 2.25
CA VAL A 94 9.67 -1.31 2.76
C VAL A 94 10.46 -2.59 2.55
N PHE A 95 11.57 -2.48 1.82
CA PHE A 95 12.46 -3.59 1.54
C PHE A 95 13.84 -3.30 2.11
N ARG A 96 14.53 -4.36 2.51
CA ARG A 96 15.92 -4.31 2.88
C ARG A 96 16.75 -4.99 1.82
N LYS A 97 17.85 -4.37 1.39
CA LYS A 97 18.83 -5.03 0.53
C LYS A 97 19.54 -6.11 1.34
N ASN A 98 19.57 -7.33 0.81
CA ASN A 98 20.24 -8.43 1.49
C ASN A 98 21.76 -8.27 1.45
N ASP A 99 22.40 -8.71 2.53
CA ASP A 99 23.85 -8.74 2.63
C ASP A 99 24.40 -9.79 1.67
N GLU A 100 25.47 -9.48 0.93
CA GLU A 100 26.12 -10.41 0.02
C GLU A 100 26.60 -11.69 0.72
N ASN A 101 27.07 -11.55 1.97
CA ASN A 101 27.49 -12.70 2.76
C ASN A 101 26.33 -13.65 3.08
N VAL A 102 25.14 -13.11 3.29
CA VAL A 102 23.92 -13.91 3.51
C VAL A 102 23.57 -14.67 2.24
N LEU A 103 23.64 -14.01 1.08
CA LEU A 103 23.37 -14.65 -0.20
C LEU A 103 24.40 -15.74 -0.52
N ALA A 104 25.66 -15.50 -0.22
CA ALA A 104 26.72 -16.50 -0.41
C ALA A 104 26.49 -17.74 0.47
N LYS A 105 26.02 -17.56 1.69
CA LYS A 105 25.71 -18.67 2.60
C LYS A 105 24.49 -19.46 2.21
N SER A 106 23.53 -18.82 1.53
CA SER A 106 22.29 -19.50 1.11
C SER A 106 22.48 -20.35 -0.14
N LYS A 107 23.62 -20.26 -0.78
CA LYS A 107 23.99 -21.09 -1.93
C LYS A 107 24.78 -22.30 -1.48
#